data_d9d0e63e325e70f732086300f00d1c7b
#
_entry.id   d9d0e63e325e70f732086300f00d1c7b
#
_cell.length_a   1.000
_cell.length_b   1.000
_cell.length_c   1.000
_cell.angle_alpha   90.00
_cell.angle_beta   90.00
_cell.angle_gamma   90.00
#
_symmetry.space_group_name_H-M   'P 1'
#
loop_
_entity.id
_entity.type
_entity.pdbx_description
1 polymer ?
#
loop_
_entity_poly.entity_id
_entity_poly.type
_entity_poly.pdbx_seq_one_letter_code
_entity_poly.pdbx_strand_id
1 'polypeptide(L)'
;MHKPKYYIIIFTISLFGCKKEIFDSSNNIGGCTDLNAINYTDSVDFDDNSCQYAYINQYEVSYYPEDNPNSSIPFVNSWDIPGTGADADLLLKVKYKDSTSYLFSSPILDNQSPNSAAYWTAPIEFKLLNTDYLWELYDHDATNSNEFIDSGLFNPIEIASNFKITVYGKNPPVNSTQLVLHYQLSD
;
A
#
# COMPACT_ATOMS: atom_id res chain seq x y z
N MET A 1 83.11 -26.48 56.87
CA MET A 1 82.98 -25.65 55.66
C MET A 1 81.73 -26.07 54.88
N HIS A 2 80.68 -25.31 55.02
CA HIS A 2 79.37 -25.57 54.33
C HIS A 2 79.34 -24.70 53.06
N LYS A 3 79.20 -25.33 51.89
CA LYS A 3 79.06 -24.62 50.62
C LYS A 3 77.59 -24.35 50.39
N PRO A 4 77.19 -23.11 50.08
CA PRO A 4 75.78 -22.80 49.75
C PRO A 4 75.39 -23.31 48.35
N LYS A 5 74.29 -24.00 48.26
CA LYS A 5 73.66 -24.40 46.99
C LYS A 5 72.78 -23.24 46.49
N TYR A 6 73.16 -22.69 45.35
CA TYR A 6 72.30 -21.71 44.71
C TYR A 6 71.29 -22.44 43.82
N TYR A 7 69.98 -22.22 44.11
CA TYR A 7 68.91 -22.62 43.23
C TYR A 7 68.57 -21.51 42.26
N ILE A 8 68.79 -21.78 40.96
CA ILE A 8 68.35 -20.87 39.93
C ILE A 8 66.86 -21.19 39.62
N ILE A 9 66.00 -20.25 40.00
CA ILE A 9 64.57 -20.33 39.64
C ILE A 9 64.42 -19.71 38.27
N ILE A 10 64.18 -20.53 37.24
CA ILE A 10 63.89 -20.09 35.89
C ILE A 10 62.40 -19.71 35.84
N PHE A 11 62.12 -18.37 35.78
CA PHE A 11 60.79 -17.83 35.67
C PHE A 11 60.40 -17.84 34.17
N THR A 12 59.65 -18.85 33.75
CA THR A 12 59.11 -18.91 32.38
C THR A 12 57.96 -17.91 32.27
N ILE A 13 58.21 -16.76 31.63
CA ILE A 13 57.18 -15.80 31.27
C ILE A 13 56.40 -16.37 30.09
N SER A 14 55.21 -16.91 30.35
CA SER A 14 54.27 -17.27 29.30
C SER A 14 53.68 -15.97 28.71
N LEU A 15 54.16 -15.62 27.53
CA LEU A 15 53.56 -14.57 26.72
C LEU A 15 52.18 -15.07 26.24
N PHE A 16 51.14 -14.77 26.97
CA PHE A 16 49.79 -14.86 26.43
C PHE A 16 49.70 -13.82 25.32
N GLY A 17 49.92 -14.25 24.10
CA GLY A 17 49.59 -13.47 22.90
C GLY A 17 48.11 -13.25 22.87
N CYS A 18 47.66 -12.05 23.27
CA CYS A 18 46.31 -11.59 23.01
C CYS A 18 46.15 -11.55 21.48
N LYS A 19 45.49 -12.55 20.89
CA LYS A 19 45.00 -12.44 19.54
C LYS A 19 44.03 -11.27 19.55
N LYS A 20 44.48 -10.13 19.03
CA LYS A 20 43.57 -9.05 18.67
C LYS A 20 42.72 -9.62 17.53
N GLU A 21 41.52 -10.07 17.88
CA GLU A 21 40.51 -10.30 16.86
C GLU A 21 40.35 -8.95 16.18
N ILE A 22 40.81 -8.88 14.96
CA ILE A 22 40.47 -7.78 14.06
C ILE A 22 38.97 -8.02 13.85
N PHE A 23 38.15 -7.31 14.61
CA PHE A 23 36.76 -7.10 14.22
C PHE A 23 36.86 -6.41 12.87
N ASP A 24 36.75 -7.22 11.82
CA ASP A 24 36.39 -6.72 10.51
C ASP A 24 35.05 -6.05 10.73
N SER A 25 35.03 -4.74 10.89
CA SER A 25 33.78 -3.98 10.83
C SER A 25 33.39 -3.97 9.35
N SER A 26 33.00 -5.14 8.85
CA SER A 26 32.09 -5.19 7.73
C SER A 26 30.97 -4.24 8.13
N ASN A 27 30.79 -3.17 7.39
CA ASN A 27 29.71 -2.24 7.61
C ASN A 27 28.42 -3.01 7.34
N ASN A 28 27.97 -3.79 8.34
CA ASN A 28 26.66 -4.45 8.26
C ASN A 28 25.63 -3.33 8.19
N ILE A 29 25.00 -3.22 7.04
CA ILE A 29 23.99 -2.21 6.78
C ILE A 29 22.66 -2.76 7.30
N GLY A 30 22.11 -2.10 8.31
CA GLY A 30 20.77 -2.39 8.80
C GLY A 30 19.72 -1.67 7.97
N GLY A 31 18.50 -2.22 7.95
CA GLY A 31 17.35 -1.65 7.28
C GLY A 31 16.16 -2.60 7.27
N CYS A 32 15.10 -2.24 6.59
CA CYS A 32 13.90 -3.07 6.52
C CYS A 32 14.04 -4.20 5.50
N THR A 33 13.82 -5.45 5.93
CA THR A 33 13.84 -6.64 5.09
C THR A 33 12.46 -7.21 4.75
N ASP A 34 11.36 -6.62 5.27
CA ASP A 34 9.99 -7.05 4.93
C ASP A 34 9.56 -6.46 3.58
N LEU A 35 9.27 -7.34 2.62
CA LEU A 35 8.79 -6.99 1.27
C LEU A 35 7.49 -6.18 1.26
N ASN A 36 6.72 -6.21 2.34
CA ASN A 36 5.47 -5.46 2.48
C ASN A 36 5.68 -4.04 3.03
N ALA A 37 6.89 -3.70 3.46
CA ALA A 37 7.20 -2.37 3.93
C ALA A 37 7.51 -1.43 2.76
N ILE A 38 7.09 -0.18 2.87
CA ILE A 38 7.33 0.83 1.83
C ILE A 38 8.81 1.25 1.73
N ASN A 39 9.58 1.03 2.80
CA ASN A 39 11.01 1.27 2.89
C ASN A 39 11.84 -0.01 2.81
N TYR A 40 11.27 -1.10 2.26
CA TYR A 40 12.00 -2.32 1.96
C TYR A 40 13.22 -2.04 1.09
N THR A 41 14.32 -2.71 1.40
CA THR A 41 15.50 -2.74 0.53
C THR A 41 16.19 -4.11 0.62
N ASP A 42 16.63 -4.63 -0.52
CA ASP A 42 17.40 -5.88 -0.63
C ASP A 42 18.91 -5.69 -0.39
N SER A 43 19.35 -4.45 -0.21
CA SER A 43 20.74 -4.08 -0.04
C SER A 43 21.21 -4.02 1.41
N VAL A 44 20.44 -4.54 2.35
CA VAL A 44 20.76 -4.58 3.77
C VAL A 44 21.12 -5.99 4.24
N ASP A 45 21.98 -6.07 5.25
CA ASP A 45 22.49 -7.34 5.79
C ASP A 45 21.59 -7.93 6.88
N PHE A 46 20.81 -7.07 7.56
CA PHE A 46 19.90 -7.50 8.64
C PHE A 46 18.74 -6.50 8.82
N ASP A 47 17.63 -7.00 9.37
CA ASP A 47 16.49 -6.18 9.79
C ASP A 47 16.83 -5.43 11.08
N ASP A 48 16.76 -4.11 11.04
CA ASP A 48 17.01 -3.23 12.19
C ASP A 48 15.72 -2.73 12.86
N ASN A 49 14.58 -3.30 12.49
CA ASN A 49 13.22 -2.93 12.91
C ASN A 49 12.80 -1.53 12.44
N SER A 50 13.34 -1.04 11.35
CA SER A 50 12.97 0.26 10.75
C SER A 50 11.85 0.16 9.72
N CYS A 51 11.19 -1.00 9.60
CA CYS A 51 10.14 -1.22 8.61
C CYS A 51 8.96 -0.27 8.81
N GLN A 52 8.54 0.38 7.74
CA GLN A 52 7.37 1.25 7.72
C GLN A 52 6.32 0.70 6.77
N TYR A 53 5.07 0.71 7.22
CA TYR A 53 3.94 0.17 6.49
C TYR A 53 2.92 1.25 6.17
N ALA A 54 2.28 1.14 5.01
CA ALA A 54 1.20 2.03 4.60
C ALA A 54 -0.15 1.45 5.01
N TYR A 55 -0.99 2.28 5.64
CA TYR A 55 -2.36 1.96 6.03
C TYR A 55 -3.32 2.94 5.37
N ILE A 56 -4.27 2.44 4.59
CA ILE A 56 -5.28 3.31 3.98
C ILE A 56 -6.19 3.87 5.08
N ASN A 57 -6.36 5.20 5.07
CA ASN A 57 -7.28 5.88 5.96
C ASN A 57 -8.48 6.50 5.22
N GLN A 58 -8.37 6.75 3.91
CA GLN A 58 -9.44 7.32 3.11
C GLN A 58 -9.31 6.91 1.64
N TYR A 59 -10.45 6.69 0.99
CA TYR A 59 -10.59 6.58 -0.45
C TYR A 59 -11.25 7.85 -0.99
N GLU A 60 -10.78 8.33 -2.14
CA GLU A 60 -11.33 9.48 -2.84
C GLU A 60 -11.50 9.14 -4.32
N VAL A 61 -12.71 9.24 -4.85
CA VAL A 61 -12.93 9.30 -6.29
C VAL A 61 -12.93 10.76 -6.67
N SER A 62 -11.85 11.22 -7.27
CA SER A 62 -11.69 12.65 -7.65
C SER A 62 -12.30 12.96 -9.00
N TYR A 63 -12.56 11.96 -9.81
CA TYR A 63 -13.22 12.06 -11.11
C TYR A 63 -13.78 10.69 -11.54
N TYR A 64 -14.93 10.68 -12.19
CA TYR A 64 -15.47 9.56 -12.96
C TYR A 64 -16.19 10.09 -14.21
N PRO A 65 -16.37 9.27 -15.29
CA PRO A 65 -17.04 9.70 -16.51
C PRO A 65 -18.48 10.16 -16.27
N GLU A 66 -18.87 11.30 -16.83
CA GLU A 66 -20.21 11.86 -16.72
C GLU A 66 -21.25 11.03 -17.48
N ASP A 67 -20.84 10.49 -18.63
CA ASP A 67 -21.73 9.71 -19.51
C ASP A 67 -21.64 8.21 -19.19
N ASN A 68 -22.78 7.55 -19.09
CA ASN A 68 -22.91 6.11 -19.05
C ASN A 68 -22.90 5.53 -20.48
N PRO A 69 -21.79 4.93 -20.95
CA PRO A 69 -21.67 4.42 -22.30
C PRO A 69 -22.56 3.18 -22.56
N ASN A 70 -23.08 2.57 -21.48
CA ASN A 70 -23.87 1.35 -21.51
C ASN A 70 -25.37 1.61 -21.22
N SER A 71 -25.80 2.88 -21.17
CA SER A 71 -27.20 3.20 -20.94
C SER A 71 -28.10 2.49 -21.94
N SER A 72 -29.08 1.75 -21.42
CA SER A 72 -30.07 1.06 -22.23
C SER A 72 -31.23 1.98 -22.67
N ILE A 73 -31.24 3.22 -22.17
CA ILE A 73 -32.32 4.19 -22.46
C ILE A 73 -31.90 5.05 -23.66
N PRO A 74 -32.62 5.01 -24.78
CA PRO A 74 -32.30 5.82 -25.94
C PRO A 74 -32.25 7.31 -25.59
N PHE A 75 -31.18 7.99 -26.03
CA PHE A 75 -30.93 9.43 -25.84
C PHE A 75 -30.66 9.87 -24.38
N VAL A 76 -30.49 8.94 -23.45
CA VAL A 76 -30.10 9.20 -22.06
C VAL A 76 -28.70 8.60 -21.86
N ASN A 77 -27.72 9.46 -21.64
CA ASN A 77 -26.34 9.05 -21.36
C ASN A 77 -25.96 9.23 -19.88
N SER A 78 -26.88 9.73 -19.05
CA SER A 78 -26.64 9.87 -17.63
C SER A 78 -26.67 8.50 -16.94
N TRP A 79 -26.04 8.40 -15.77
CA TRP A 79 -26.05 7.21 -14.92
C TRP A 79 -27.47 6.93 -14.42
N ASP A 80 -28.16 7.95 -13.96
CA ASP A 80 -29.53 7.88 -13.51
C ASP A 80 -30.55 8.55 -14.46
N ILE A 81 -31.83 8.30 -14.24
CA ILE A 81 -32.91 8.89 -15.03
C ILE A 81 -33.01 10.40 -14.74
N PRO A 82 -32.94 11.27 -15.76
CA PRO A 82 -33.08 12.71 -15.59
C PRO A 82 -34.34 13.10 -14.81
N GLY A 83 -34.15 13.91 -13.75
CA GLY A 83 -35.23 14.40 -12.89
C GLY A 83 -35.38 13.68 -11.55
N THR A 84 -34.64 12.56 -11.33
CA THR A 84 -34.59 11.88 -10.04
C THR A 84 -33.22 12.01 -9.34
N GLY A 85 -32.30 12.74 -9.92
CA GLY A 85 -30.87 12.75 -9.71
C GLY A 85 -30.24 12.10 -10.93
N ALA A 86 -29.39 12.82 -11.67
CA ALA A 86 -28.83 12.28 -12.91
C ALA A 86 -27.38 11.81 -12.73
N ASP A 87 -26.82 12.10 -11.56
CA ASP A 87 -25.45 11.72 -11.18
C ASP A 87 -25.47 10.34 -10.50
N ALA A 88 -24.38 9.61 -10.59
CA ALA A 88 -24.29 8.25 -10.10
C ALA A 88 -24.37 8.14 -8.57
N ASP A 89 -24.97 7.06 -8.10
CA ASP A 89 -24.94 6.58 -6.72
C ASP A 89 -23.69 5.73 -6.49
N LEU A 90 -22.59 6.35 -6.07
CA LEU A 90 -21.27 5.71 -6.10
C LEU A 90 -21.10 4.61 -5.06
N LEU A 91 -20.66 3.44 -5.52
CA LEU A 91 -20.26 2.30 -4.71
C LEU A 91 -18.85 1.83 -5.11
N LEU A 92 -17.89 2.05 -4.23
CA LEU A 92 -16.50 1.62 -4.42
C LEU A 92 -16.26 0.26 -3.74
N LYS A 93 -15.60 -0.64 -4.47
CA LYS A 93 -15.16 -1.94 -3.95
C LYS A 93 -13.68 -2.16 -4.22
N VAL A 94 -12.97 -2.76 -3.26
CA VAL A 94 -11.54 -3.10 -3.40
C VAL A 94 -11.32 -4.55 -2.94
N LYS A 95 -10.50 -5.28 -3.69
CA LYS A 95 -10.12 -6.67 -3.39
C LYS A 95 -8.69 -6.95 -3.85
N TYR A 96 -8.10 -8.05 -3.41
CA TYR A 96 -6.94 -8.59 -4.13
C TYR A 96 -7.35 -8.97 -5.55
N LYS A 97 -6.48 -8.75 -6.51
CA LYS A 97 -6.75 -8.94 -7.95
C LYS A 97 -7.42 -10.28 -8.28
N ASP A 98 -6.93 -11.36 -7.68
CA ASP A 98 -7.39 -12.72 -7.98
C ASP A 98 -8.40 -13.24 -6.92
N SER A 99 -8.84 -12.40 -5.99
CA SER A 99 -9.82 -12.76 -4.97
C SER A 99 -11.26 -12.61 -5.45
N THR A 100 -12.12 -13.49 -4.96
CA THR A 100 -13.58 -13.35 -5.11
C THR A 100 -14.21 -12.52 -3.99
N SER A 101 -13.48 -12.30 -2.88
CA SER A 101 -13.96 -11.56 -1.72
C SER A 101 -13.40 -10.14 -1.71
N TYR A 102 -14.26 -9.17 -1.42
CA TYR A 102 -13.84 -7.78 -1.26
C TYR A 102 -13.25 -7.55 0.13
N LEU A 103 -12.16 -6.79 0.16
CA LEU A 103 -11.52 -6.29 1.39
C LEU A 103 -12.24 -5.04 1.91
N PHE A 104 -12.76 -4.24 0.97
CA PHE A 104 -13.53 -3.04 1.24
C PHE A 104 -14.71 -2.95 0.29
N SER A 105 -15.85 -2.55 0.82
CA SER A 105 -17.04 -2.14 0.07
C SER A 105 -17.57 -0.89 0.78
N SER A 106 -17.61 0.21 0.06
CA SER A 106 -18.01 1.49 0.63
C SER A 106 -19.50 1.52 1.00
N PRO A 107 -19.91 2.42 1.89
CA PRO A 107 -21.29 2.93 1.86
C PRO A 107 -21.58 3.56 0.49
N ILE A 108 -22.86 3.58 0.12
CA ILE A 108 -23.31 4.27 -1.10
C ILE A 108 -23.27 5.78 -0.83
N LEU A 109 -22.81 6.53 -1.81
CA LEU A 109 -22.91 7.99 -1.84
C LEU A 109 -23.88 8.37 -2.95
N ASP A 110 -25.07 8.82 -2.56
CA ASP A 110 -26.13 9.12 -3.49
C ASP A 110 -25.83 10.38 -4.32
N ASN A 111 -26.16 10.36 -5.61
CA ASN A 111 -26.14 11.48 -6.53
C ASN A 111 -24.81 12.30 -6.50
N GLN A 112 -23.69 11.64 -6.68
CA GLN A 112 -22.37 12.29 -6.69
C GLN A 112 -22.07 12.89 -8.05
N SER A 113 -21.79 14.17 -8.09
CA SER A 113 -21.38 14.82 -9.33
C SER A 113 -20.00 14.36 -9.78
N PRO A 114 -19.77 14.03 -11.07
CA PRO A 114 -18.48 13.60 -11.60
C PRO A 114 -17.38 14.66 -11.46
N ASN A 115 -17.75 15.91 -11.22
CA ASN A 115 -16.84 17.03 -11.01
C ASN A 115 -16.62 17.36 -9.52
N SER A 116 -17.18 16.57 -8.61
CA SER A 116 -17.02 16.70 -7.16
C SER A 116 -16.37 15.46 -6.60
N ALA A 117 -15.29 15.61 -5.83
CA ALA A 117 -14.64 14.47 -5.20
C ALA A 117 -15.56 13.79 -4.17
N ALA A 118 -15.70 12.47 -4.29
CA ALA A 118 -16.42 11.62 -3.36
C ALA A 118 -15.44 10.94 -2.40
N TYR A 119 -15.77 10.90 -1.11
CA TYR A 119 -14.86 10.43 -0.06
C TYR A 119 -15.48 9.35 0.81
N TRP A 120 -14.69 8.32 1.15
CA TRP A 120 -15.02 7.30 2.13
C TRP A 120 -13.88 7.11 3.11
N THR A 121 -14.20 7.00 4.39
CA THR A 121 -13.22 6.59 5.40
C THR A 121 -12.95 5.10 5.28
N ALA A 122 -11.69 4.72 5.18
CA ALA A 122 -11.29 3.33 5.20
C ALA A 122 -11.40 2.73 6.61
N PRO A 123 -11.57 1.41 6.74
CA PRO A 123 -11.41 0.72 8.02
C PRO A 123 -10.02 1.01 8.60
N ILE A 124 -9.95 1.18 9.93
CA ILE A 124 -8.78 1.72 10.65
C ILE A 124 -7.51 0.87 10.50
N GLU A 125 -7.49 -0.28 9.91
CA GLU A 125 -6.32 -1.16 9.87
C GLU A 125 -6.10 -1.83 8.52
N PHE A 126 -6.46 -1.13 7.44
CA PHE A 126 -6.22 -1.69 6.12
C PHE A 126 -4.76 -1.50 5.70
N LYS A 127 -3.90 -2.44 6.17
CA LYS A 127 -2.48 -2.50 5.80
C LYS A 127 -2.35 -2.86 4.31
N LEU A 128 -1.62 -2.05 3.58
CA LEU A 128 -1.26 -2.34 2.20
C LEU A 128 -0.11 -3.36 2.16
N LEU A 129 -0.27 -4.39 1.35
CA LEU A 129 0.74 -5.42 1.10
C LEU A 129 1.33 -5.24 -0.30
N ASN A 130 2.52 -5.79 -0.51
CA ASN A 130 3.16 -5.83 -1.83
C ASN A 130 2.46 -6.87 -2.73
N THR A 131 1.30 -6.51 -3.22
CA THR A 131 0.48 -7.35 -4.11
C THR A 131 -0.43 -6.48 -4.96
N ASP A 132 -0.95 -7.07 -6.05
CA ASP A 132 -1.90 -6.39 -6.92
C ASP A 132 -3.29 -6.34 -6.28
N TYR A 133 -3.87 -5.16 -6.26
CA TYR A 133 -5.26 -4.90 -5.90
C TYR A 133 -6.07 -4.55 -7.14
N LEU A 134 -7.34 -4.94 -7.12
CA LEU A 134 -8.37 -4.50 -8.06
C LEU A 134 -9.37 -3.63 -7.32
N TRP A 135 -9.59 -2.42 -7.82
CA TRP A 135 -10.71 -1.59 -7.44
C TRP A 135 -11.76 -1.57 -8.55
N GLU A 136 -13.01 -1.48 -8.16
CA GLU A 136 -14.17 -1.42 -9.04
C GLU A 136 -15.12 -0.33 -8.53
N LEU A 137 -15.56 0.55 -9.42
CA LEU A 137 -16.55 1.59 -9.14
C LEU A 137 -17.84 1.28 -9.87
N TYR A 138 -18.94 1.41 -9.17
CA TYR A 138 -20.28 1.16 -9.68
C TYR A 138 -21.18 2.34 -9.39
N ASP A 139 -22.18 2.50 -10.26
CA ASP A 139 -23.42 3.18 -9.96
C ASP A 139 -24.38 2.18 -9.30
N HIS A 140 -24.90 2.51 -8.13
CA HIS A 140 -25.77 1.64 -7.34
C HIS A 140 -27.24 1.94 -7.60
N ASP A 141 -27.90 1.00 -8.22
CA ASP A 141 -29.34 1.02 -8.40
C ASP A 141 -30.09 0.29 -7.28
N ALA A 142 -31.04 0.95 -6.64
CA ALA A 142 -31.84 0.33 -5.59
C ALA A 142 -32.77 -0.79 -6.09
N THR A 143 -33.11 -0.78 -7.38
CA THR A 143 -34.09 -1.71 -7.98
C THR A 143 -33.52 -2.62 -9.06
N ASN A 144 -32.34 -2.31 -9.58
CA ASN A 144 -31.65 -3.03 -10.63
C ASN A 144 -30.30 -3.57 -10.17
N SER A 145 -29.58 -4.25 -11.04
CA SER A 145 -28.18 -4.58 -10.79
C SER A 145 -27.33 -3.32 -10.97
N ASN A 146 -26.36 -3.15 -10.07
CA ASN A 146 -25.40 -2.04 -10.16
C ASN A 146 -24.81 -1.94 -11.56
N GLU A 147 -24.74 -0.73 -12.10
CA GLU A 147 -24.07 -0.44 -13.37
C GLU A 147 -22.56 -0.24 -13.14
N PHE A 148 -21.76 -0.85 -14.00
CA PHE A 148 -20.30 -0.76 -13.89
C PHE A 148 -19.80 0.56 -14.48
N ILE A 149 -19.09 1.36 -13.69
CA ILE A 149 -18.47 2.61 -14.14
C ILE A 149 -17.06 2.34 -14.65
N ASP A 150 -16.15 1.88 -13.77
CA ASP A 150 -14.75 1.68 -14.13
C ASP A 150 -14.03 0.74 -13.13
N SER A 151 -12.84 0.30 -13.50
CA SER A 151 -11.95 -0.46 -12.62
C SER A 151 -10.49 -0.23 -12.95
N GLY A 152 -9.62 -0.48 -12.00
CA GLY A 152 -8.19 -0.42 -12.22
C GLY A 152 -7.41 -1.33 -11.28
N LEU A 153 -6.17 -1.63 -11.68
CA LEU A 153 -5.22 -2.38 -10.88
C LEU A 153 -4.19 -1.42 -10.28
N PHE A 154 -3.73 -1.73 -9.09
CA PHE A 154 -2.60 -1.05 -8.47
C PHE A 154 -1.82 -1.98 -7.56
N ASN A 155 -0.50 -1.76 -7.49
CA ASN A 155 0.37 -2.28 -6.44
C ASN A 155 0.83 -1.09 -5.59
N PRO A 156 0.45 -0.99 -4.33
CA PRO A 156 0.72 0.20 -3.52
C PRO A 156 2.19 0.42 -3.23
N ILE A 157 2.99 -0.65 -3.13
CA ILE A 157 4.42 -0.53 -2.81
C ILE A 157 5.20 0.09 -3.97
N GLU A 158 4.80 -0.20 -5.22
CA GLU A 158 5.47 0.34 -6.41
C GLU A 158 5.16 1.82 -6.64
N ILE A 159 3.98 2.30 -6.21
CA ILE A 159 3.47 3.63 -6.55
C ILE A 159 3.25 4.56 -5.34
N ALA A 160 3.49 4.07 -4.13
CA ALA A 160 3.30 4.87 -2.92
C ALA A 160 4.27 6.06 -2.86
N SER A 161 3.72 7.26 -2.76
CA SER A 161 4.49 8.51 -2.59
C SER A 161 3.64 9.59 -1.92
N ASN A 162 4.25 10.46 -1.14
CA ASN A 162 3.60 11.63 -0.54
C ASN A 162 2.28 11.35 0.19
N PHE A 163 2.16 10.19 0.82
CA PHE A 163 0.95 9.74 1.56
C PHE A 163 -0.30 9.61 0.69
N LYS A 164 -0.14 9.53 -0.61
CA LYS A 164 -1.21 9.34 -1.58
C LYS A 164 -0.79 8.40 -2.70
N ILE A 165 -1.74 7.61 -3.17
CA ILE A 165 -1.61 6.77 -4.36
C ILE A 165 -2.74 7.18 -5.30
N THR A 166 -2.41 7.71 -6.47
CA THR A 166 -3.41 8.01 -7.51
C THR A 166 -3.36 6.92 -8.55
N VAL A 167 -4.49 6.28 -8.79
CA VAL A 167 -4.65 5.22 -9.77
C VAL A 167 -5.78 5.57 -10.74
N TYR A 168 -5.62 5.10 -11.97
CA TYR A 168 -6.54 5.41 -13.05
C TYR A 168 -7.30 4.17 -13.48
N GLY A 169 -8.55 4.36 -13.84
CA GLY A 169 -9.37 3.33 -14.45
C GLY A 169 -8.92 2.98 -15.86
N LYS A 170 -9.54 1.96 -16.40
CA LYS A 170 -9.23 1.43 -17.74
C LYS A 170 -10.22 1.88 -18.80
N ASN A 171 -11.35 2.46 -18.41
CA ASN A 171 -12.47 2.70 -19.30
C ASN A 171 -13.05 4.12 -19.15
N PRO A 172 -13.05 4.94 -20.18
CA PRO A 172 -12.21 4.91 -21.38
C PRO A 172 -10.81 5.52 -21.12
N PRO A 173 -9.80 5.27 -21.96
CA PRO A 173 -8.41 5.68 -21.69
C PRO A 173 -8.18 7.20 -21.65
N VAL A 174 -9.11 8.01 -22.14
CA VAL A 174 -8.97 9.47 -22.21
C VAL A 174 -9.67 10.18 -21.04
N ASN A 175 -10.71 9.58 -20.46
CA ASN A 175 -11.50 10.11 -19.34
C ASN A 175 -11.74 9.02 -18.29
N SER A 176 -10.69 8.31 -17.92
CA SER A 176 -10.79 7.26 -16.92
C SER A 176 -11.02 7.80 -15.54
N THR A 177 -11.73 7.05 -14.74
CA THR A 177 -11.93 7.33 -13.31
C THR A 177 -10.59 7.50 -12.60
N GLN A 178 -10.53 8.47 -11.70
CA GLN A 178 -9.37 8.71 -10.85
C GLN A 178 -9.71 8.36 -9.41
N LEU A 179 -9.11 7.28 -8.92
CA LEU A 179 -9.16 6.88 -7.53
C LEU A 179 -7.89 7.33 -6.82
N VAL A 180 -8.04 8.04 -5.72
CA VAL A 180 -6.95 8.45 -4.83
C VAL A 180 -7.08 7.70 -3.51
N LEU A 181 -6.04 6.98 -3.16
CA LEU A 181 -5.91 6.30 -1.87
C LEU A 181 -5.06 7.17 -0.95
N HIS A 182 -5.64 7.62 0.15
CA HIS A 182 -4.89 8.33 1.19
C HIS A 182 -4.43 7.32 2.23
N TYR A 183 -3.19 7.40 2.64
CA TYR A 183 -2.63 6.48 3.63
C TYR A 183 -1.79 7.20 4.67
N GLN A 184 -1.57 6.54 5.78
CA GLN A 184 -0.62 6.93 6.82
C GLN A 184 0.44 5.85 6.97
N LEU A 185 1.61 6.25 7.46
CA LEU A 185 2.67 5.31 7.80
C LEU A 185 2.60 4.93 9.27
N SER A 186 2.90 3.68 9.56
CA SER A 186 3.09 3.18 10.92
C SER A 186 4.21 2.14 10.92
N ASP A 187 4.92 2.08 12.01
CA ASP A 187 5.95 1.07 12.29
C ASP A 187 5.32 -0.27 12.63
#